data_0db003e8f07b2a3ad799c8f2cd876965
#
_entry.id   0db003e8f07b2a3ad799c8f2cd876965
#
_cell.length_a   1.000
_cell.length_b   1.000
_cell.length_c   1.000
_cell.angle_alpha   90.00
_cell.angle_beta   90.00
_cell.angle_gamma   90.00
#
_symmetry.space_group_name_H-M   'P 1'
#
loop_
_entity.id
_entity.type
_entity.pdbx_description
1 polymer ?
#
loop_
_entity_poly.entity_id
_entity_poly.type
_entity_poly.pdbx_seq_one_letter_code
_entity_poly.pdbx_strand_id
1 'polypeptide(L)'
;MTQSQNKKVSVPDNHSVTVKCTATFVPRYNASKKRRFITQIKSAKITVSGYGFSWKKSPTITKRVIDGGRTGEILCLGVIKNPSGFIKQVSLSFEFYCNTGGGIEVR
;
A
#
# COMPACT_ATOMS: atom_id res chain seq x y z
N MET A 1 1.94 14.56 -1.44
CA MET A 1 0.90 13.85 -2.24
C MET A 1 0.50 12.57 -1.55
N THR A 2 -0.75 12.46 -1.20
CA THR A 2 -1.29 11.27 -0.52
C THR A 2 -2.20 10.52 -1.48
N GLN A 3 -2.06 9.20 -1.53
CA GLN A 3 -2.87 8.34 -2.39
C GLN A 3 -3.21 7.04 -1.65
N SER A 4 -4.34 6.43 -2.01
CA SER A 4 -4.80 5.19 -1.40
C SER A 4 -5.05 4.13 -2.46
N GLN A 5 -4.86 2.87 -2.07
CA GLN A 5 -5.14 1.71 -2.91
C GLN A 5 -5.78 0.62 -2.05
N ASN A 6 -6.80 -0.03 -2.59
CA ASN A 6 -7.49 -1.14 -1.92
C ASN A 6 -7.16 -2.46 -2.60
N LYS A 7 -7.00 -3.50 -1.81
CA LYS A 7 -6.89 -4.87 -2.30
C LYS A 7 -7.83 -5.77 -1.50
N LYS A 8 -8.34 -6.81 -2.15
CA LYS A 8 -9.22 -7.78 -1.53
C LYS A 8 -8.44 -9.01 -1.11
N VAL A 9 -8.75 -9.54 0.07
CA VAL A 9 -8.18 -10.78 0.59
C VAL A 9 -9.33 -11.74 0.87
N SER A 10 -9.25 -12.94 0.31
CA SER A 10 -10.28 -13.97 0.50
C SER A 10 -10.24 -14.51 1.92
N VAL A 11 -11.42 -14.68 2.50
CA VAL A 11 -11.61 -15.28 3.83
C VAL A 11 -12.73 -16.31 3.73
N PRO A 12 -12.99 -17.15 4.77
CA PRO A 12 -14.01 -18.20 4.72
C PRO A 12 -15.40 -17.68 4.32
N ASP A 13 -16.27 -18.62 3.88
CA ASP A 13 -17.66 -18.39 3.51
C ASP A 13 -17.83 -17.52 2.27
N ASN A 14 -16.86 -17.59 1.32
CA ASN A 14 -16.86 -16.81 0.09
C ASN A 14 -16.87 -15.30 0.33
N HIS A 15 -16.40 -14.86 1.48
CA HIS A 15 -16.24 -13.45 1.79
C HIS A 15 -14.85 -12.96 1.40
N SER A 16 -14.72 -11.64 1.34
CA SER A 16 -13.42 -11.00 1.22
C SER A 16 -13.37 -9.77 2.11
N VAL A 17 -12.19 -9.48 2.63
CA VAL A 17 -11.94 -8.25 3.40
C VAL A 17 -11.15 -7.28 2.54
N THR A 18 -11.27 -6.00 2.85
CA THR A 18 -10.54 -4.95 2.16
C THR A 18 -9.31 -4.56 2.97
N VAL A 19 -8.15 -4.60 2.32
CA VAL A 19 -6.90 -4.08 2.88
C VAL A 19 -6.59 -2.80 2.15
N LYS A 20 -6.58 -1.68 2.87
CA LYS A 20 -6.38 -0.35 2.31
C LYS A 20 -5.01 0.19 2.70
N CYS A 21 -4.21 0.56 1.70
CA CYS A 21 -2.93 1.23 1.89
C CYS A 21 -3.10 2.71 1.55
N THR A 22 -2.75 3.58 2.50
CA THR A 22 -2.70 5.03 2.30
C THR A 22 -1.27 5.47 2.51
N ALA A 23 -0.68 6.08 1.49
CA ALA A 23 0.73 6.48 1.53
C ALA A 23 0.89 7.93 1.07
N THR A 24 1.89 8.59 1.64
CA THR A 24 2.26 9.97 1.30
C THR A 24 3.62 9.96 0.62
N PHE A 25 3.69 10.58 -0.55
CA PHE A 25 4.86 10.60 -1.41
C PHE A 25 5.39 12.02 -1.56
N VAL A 26 6.69 12.13 -1.79
CA VAL A 26 7.34 13.41 -2.07
C VAL A 26 7.90 13.36 -3.51
N PRO A 27 7.16 13.90 -4.51
CA PRO A 27 7.68 14.00 -5.86
C PRO A 27 8.56 15.25 -6.00
N ARG A 28 9.64 15.14 -6.77
CA ARG A 28 10.51 16.27 -7.07
C ARG A 28 10.84 16.30 -8.55
N TYR A 29 10.97 17.51 -9.09
CA TYR A 29 11.31 17.72 -10.48
C TYR A 29 12.79 17.45 -10.73
N ASN A 30 13.09 16.74 -11.81
CA ASN A 30 14.44 16.48 -12.28
C ASN A 30 14.62 17.14 -13.64
N ALA A 31 15.45 18.18 -13.70
CA ALA A 31 15.65 18.97 -14.90
C ALA A 31 16.30 18.16 -16.04
N SER A 32 17.21 17.24 -15.72
CA SER A 32 17.87 16.40 -16.73
C SER A 32 16.89 15.45 -17.42
N LYS A 33 15.92 14.92 -16.67
CA LYS A 33 14.92 13.97 -17.17
C LYS A 33 13.63 14.66 -17.62
N LYS A 34 13.49 15.96 -17.32
CA LYS A 34 12.31 16.77 -17.64
C LYS A 34 11.01 16.16 -17.12
N ARG A 35 11.04 15.61 -15.91
CA ARG A 35 9.87 15.04 -15.24
C ARG A 35 10.06 15.00 -13.75
N ARG A 36 8.97 14.72 -13.03
CA ARG A 36 9.01 14.51 -11.60
C ARG A 36 9.20 13.04 -11.28
N PHE A 37 9.85 12.77 -10.14
CA PHE A 37 10.09 11.43 -9.62
C PHE A 37 9.76 11.42 -8.14
N ILE A 38 9.35 10.25 -7.63
CA ILE A 38 9.23 10.03 -6.20
C ILE A 38 10.64 9.97 -5.62
N THR A 39 10.93 10.84 -4.67
CA THR A 39 12.22 10.84 -3.98
C THR A 39 12.11 10.20 -2.61
N GLN A 40 10.91 10.16 -2.05
CA GLN A 40 10.68 9.62 -0.71
C GLN A 40 9.23 9.17 -0.57
N ILE A 41 9.03 8.06 0.13
CA ILE A 41 7.73 7.67 0.65
C ILE A 41 7.73 8.09 2.13
N LYS A 42 7.03 9.17 2.43
CA LYS A 42 7.08 9.80 3.75
C LYS A 42 6.41 8.94 4.81
N SER A 43 5.28 8.34 4.47
CA SER A 43 4.54 7.49 5.38
C SER A 43 3.67 6.51 4.62
N ALA A 44 3.32 5.40 5.28
CA ALA A 44 2.37 4.43 4.76
C ALA A 44 1.57 3.86 5.93
N LYS A 45 0.26 3.77 5.75
CA LYS A 45 -0.66 3.20 6.73
C LYS A 45 -1.52 2.17 6.03
N ILE A 46 -1.67 0.99 6.66
CA ILE A 46 -2.45 -0.10 6.08
C ILE A 46 -3.50 -0.54 7.08
N THR A 47 -4.76 -0.54 6.65
CA THR A 47 -5.91 -0.91 7.46
C THR A 47 -6.65 -2.08 6.84
N VAL A 48 -7.34 -2.85 7.69
CA VAL A 48 -8.18 -3.99 7.28
C VAL A 48 -9.61 -3.69 7.69
N SER A 49 -10.56 -3.97 6.81
CA SER A 49 -11.97 -3.81 7.11
C SER A 49 -12.82 -4.93 6.50
N GLY A 50 -13.89 -5.27 7.16
CA GLY A 50 -14.88 -6.25 6.73
C GLY A 50 -14.95 -7.46 7.65
N TYR A 51 -16.17 -7.93 7.93
CA TYR A 51 -16.47 -9.16 8.68
C TYR A 51 -15.76 -9.28 10.04
N GLY A 52 -15.50 -8.14 10.69
CA GLY A 52 -14.86 -8.13 12.01
C GLY A 52 -13.37 -8.45 12.00
N PHE A 53 -12.75 -8.53 10.83
CA PHE A 53 -11.31 -8.76 10.73
C PHE A 53 -10.51 -7.53 11.14
N SER A 54 -9.38 -7.79 11.78
CA SER A 54 -8.42 -6.75 12.17
C SER A 54 -7.01 -7.36 12.17
N TRP A 55 -5.99 -6.51 12.25
CA TRP A 55 -4.62 -7.01 12.43
C TRP A 55 -4.50 -7.68 13.79
N LYS A 56 -3.93 -8.89 13.84
CA LYS A 56 -3.61 -9.57 15.10
C LYS A 56 -2.55 -8.79 15.87
N LYS A 57 -1.61 -8.19 15.14
CA LYS A 57 -0.61 -7.25 15.64
C LYS A 57 -0.27 -6.32 14.49
N SER A 58 0.43 -5.21 14.75
CA SER A 58 0.82 -4.28 13.71
C SER A 58 1.57 -5.00 12.59
N PRO A 59 1.19 -4.80 11.32
CA PRO A 59 1.87 -5.45 10.19
C PRO A 59 3.26 -4.86 9.98
N THR A 60 4.14 -5.65 9.37
CA THR A 60 5.43 -5.16 8.89
C THR A 60 5.20 -4.44 7.56
N ILE A 61 5.61 -3.18 7.49
CA ILE A 61 5.45 -2.36 6.29
C ILE A 61 6.82 -1.95 5.79
N THR A 62 7.12 -2.28 4.53
CA THR A 62 8.37 -1.90 3.88
C THR A 62 8.06 -0.94 2.74
N LYS A 63 8.76 0.18 2.70
CA LYS A 63 8.59 1.23 1.68
C LYS A 63 9.81 1.23 0.77
N ARG A 64 9.60 1.13 -0.55
CA ARG A 64 10.67 1.16 -1.53
C ARG A 64 10.33 2.07 -2.68
N VAL A 65 11.33 2.82 -3.16
CA VAL A 65 11.22 3.59 -4.39
C VAL A 65 11.98 2.81 -5.46
N ILE A 66 11.29 2.42 -6.51
CA ILE A 66 11.84 1.59 -7.59
C ILE A 66 11.64 2.28 -8.96
N ASP A 67 12.13 1.65 -10.03
CA ASP A 67 12.07 2.20 -11.39
C ASP A 67 12.65 3.61 -11.48
N GLY A 68 13.76 3.85 -10.78
CA GLY A 68 14.40 5.16 -10.81
C GLY A 68 13.55 6.31 -10.27
N GLY A 69 12.60 6.02 -9.40
CA GLY A 69 11.69 7.02 -8.81
C GLY A 69 10.34 7.11 -9.50
N ARG A 70 10.06 6.26 -10.49
CA ARG A 70 8.76 6.25 -11.16
C ARG A 70 7.68 5.52 -10.38
N THR A 71 8.09 4.57 -9.50
CA THR A 71 7.19 3.72 -8.76
C THR A 71 7.53 3.75 -7.28
N GLY A 72 6.52 3.97 -6.43
CA GLY A 72 6.59 3.73 -5.01
C GLY A 72 5.94 2.40 -4.69
N GLU A 73 6.65 1.52 -3.99
CA GLU A 73 6.16 0.20 -3.63
C GLU A 73 6.04 0.08 -2.12
N ILE A 74 4.88 -0.38 -1.67
CA ILE A 74 4.62 -0.63 -0.24
C ILE A 74 4.37 -2.12 -0.09
N LEU A 75 5.23 -2.80 0.66
CA LEU A 75 5.07 -4.21 0.98
C LEU A 75 4.46 -4.33 2.37
N CYS A 76 3.46 -5.19 2.49
CA CYS A 76 2.76 -5.43 3.75
C CYS A 76 2.79 -6.92 4.07
N LEU A 77 3.27 -7.25 5.27
CA LEU A 77 3.28 -8.62 5.77
C LEU A 77 2.69 -8.61 7.16
N GLY A 78 1.63 -9.38 7.36
CA GLY A 78 0.95 -9.40 8.65
C GLY A 78 0.00 -10.58 8.80
N VAL A 79 -0.71 -10.60 9.91
CA VAL A 79 -1.70 -11.63 10.22
C VAL A 79 -2.99 -10.95 10.64
N ILE A 80 -4.08 -11.32 9.99
CA ILE A 80 -5.42 -10.83 10.33
C ILE A 80 -6.17 -11.89 11.14
N LYS A 81 -7.11 -11.46 11.96
CA LYS A 81 -7.96 -12.33 12.76
C LYS A 81 -9.38 -11.79 12.82
N ASN A 82 -10.34 -12.67 13.07
CA ASN A 82 -11.72 -12.28 13.35
C ASN A 82 -12.12 -12.68 14.77
N PRO A 83 -13.30 -12.25 15.26
CA PRO A 83 -13.76 -12.61 16.61
C PRO A 83 -13.96 -14.11 16.83
N SER A 84 -14.19 -14.88 15.76
CA SER A 84 -14.36 -16.34 15.85
C SER A 84 -13.04 -17.09 16.00
N GLY A 85 -11.91 -16.40 15.97
CA GLY A 85 -10.59 -17.01 16.10
C GLY A 85 -9.94 -17.44 14.79
N PHE A 86 -10.56 -17.17 13.64
CA PHE A 86 -9.93 -17.45 12.37
C PHE A 86 -8.72 -16.52 12.17
N ILE A 87 -7.60 -17.09 11.71
CA ILE A 87 -6.35 -16.38 11.51
C ILE A 87 -5.88 -16.61 10.08
N LYS A 88 -5.41 -15.56 9.41
CA LYS A 88 -4.85 -15.65 8.06
C LYS A 88 -3.61 -14.78 7.94
N GLN A 89 -2.55 -15.34 7.37
CA GLN A 89 -1.35 -14.58 7.00
C GLN A 89 -1.61 -13.82 5.71
N VAL A 90 -1.22 -12.55 5.67
CA VAL A 90 -1.42 -11.65 4.54
C VAL A 90 -0.07 -11.12 4.07
N SER A 91 0.18 -11.25 2.78
CA SER A 91 1.37 -10.70 2.14
C SER A 91 0.90 -9.97 0.87
N LEU A 92 1.03 -8.65 0.86
CA LEU A 92 0.53 -7.81 -0.22
C LEU A 92 1.57 -6.81 -0.67
N SER A 93 1.50 -6.44 -1.94
CA SER A 93 2.31 -5.37 -2.51
C SER A 93 1.38 -4.33 -3.11
N PHE A 94 1.61 -3.07 -2.77
CA PHE A 94 0.88 -1.93 -3.32
C PHE A 94 1.83 -1.09 -4.14
N GLU A 95 1.48 -0.82 -5.40
CA GLU A 95 2.31 -0.02 -6.28
C GLU A 95 1.61 1.28 -6.64
N PHE A 96 2.36 2.38 -6.58
CA PHE A 96 1.90 3.72 -6.94
C PHE A 96 2.86 4.29 -7.98
N TYR A 97 2.32 4.80 -9.06
CA TYR A 97 3.10 5.31 -10.18
C TYR A 97 3.15 6.84 -10.15
N CYS A 98 4.36 7.40 -10.29
CA CYS A 98 4.53 8.83 -10.42
C CYS A 98 4.53 9.20 -11.90
N ASN A 99 3.50 9.92 -12.36
CA ASN A 99 3.46 10.36 -13.74
C ASN A 99 4.39 11.56 -13.96
N THR A 100 4.54 11.97 -15.20
CA THR A 100 5.50 13.02 -15.60
C THR A 100 5.28 14.34 -14.86
N GLY A 101 4.04 14.69 -14.58
CA GLY A 101 3.69 15.92 -13.87
C GLY A 101 3.76 15.82 -12.35
N GLY A 102 4.11 14.66 -11.80
CA GLY A 102 4.20 14.44 -10.35
C GLY A 102 2.92 13.92 -9.71
N GLY A 103 1.87 13.66 -10.48
CA GLY A 103 0.66 13.01 -9.96
C GLY A 103 0.95 11.56 -9.61
N ILE A 104 0.33 11.09 -8.54
CA ILE A 104 0.50 9.70 -8.08
C ILE A 104 -0.74 8.89 -8.49
N GLU A 105 -0.52 7.85 -9.27
CA GLU A 105 -1.57 6.97 -9.78
C GLU A 105 -1.47 5.60 -9.13
N VAL A 106 -2.61 4.97 -8.93
CA VAL A 106 -2.67 3.59 -8.40
C VAL A 106 -2.43 2.62 -9.54
N ARG A 107 -1.65 1.58 -9.27
CA ARG A 107 -1.37 0.53 -10.23
C ARG A 107 -1.99 -0.81 -9.89
#